data_ba28520144389490e1755a94b1fab988
#
_entry.id   ba28520144389490e1755a94b1fab988
#
_cell.length_a   1.000
_cell.length_b   1.000
_cell.length_c   1.000
_cell.angle_alpha   90.00
_cell.angle_beta   90.00
_cell.angle_gamma   90.00
#
_symmetry.space_group_name_H-M   'P 1'
#
loop_
_entity.id
_entity.type
_entity.pdbx_description
1 polymer ?
#
loop_
_entity_poly.entity_id
_entity_poly.type
_entity_poly.pdbx_seq_one_letter_code
_entity_poly.pdbx_strand_id
1 'polypeptide(L)'
;VEDARMVIDMGGEHIGVSYGKIKRTPGQLDCERAREIFEGVQPQAVRIGLTVAEDIDEISENLREAMPDVLHLSGDIEGISPAEVAELKSRFPELKIMQAIPVLAGVPLDEQKVMQYVKDYEPVSDFFLIDTKAPAAGDIGATGLTHDRAIDRAIIEATDVPCIIAGGLDASNVAEAIY
;
A
#
# COMPACT_ATOMS: atom_id res chain seq x y z
N VAL A 1 15.97 0.41 12.61
CA VAL A 1 17.09 0.45 11.66
C VAL A 1 17.80 -0.91 11.57
N GLU A 2 18.14 -1.54 12.72
CA GLU A 2 18.83 -2.84 12.72
C GLU A 2 18.03 -3.94 12.00
N ASP A 3 16.74 -4.09 12.31
CA ASP A 3 15.86 -5.06 11.65
C ASP A 3 15.78 -4.81 10.13
N ALA A 4 15.70 -3.54 9.71
CA ALA A 4 15.67 -3.18 8.29
C ALA A 4 16.98 -3.56 7.57
N ARG A 5 18.12 -3.36 8.20
CA ARG A 5 19.42 -3.80 7.67
C ARG A 5 19.53 -5.32 7.60
N MET A 6 19.04 -6.03 8.62
CA MET A 6 19.00 -7.49 8.60
C MET A 6 18.17 -8.02 7.41
N VAL A 7 17.02 -7.40 7.11
CA VAL A 7 16.21 -7.77 5.93
C VAL A 7 16.99 -7.55 4.62
N ILE A 8 17.72 -6.44 4.51
CA ILE A 8 18.58 -6.15 3.34
C ILE A 8 19.70 -7.19 3.21
N ASP A 9 20.37 -7.53 4.32
CA ASP A 9 21.43 -8.53 4.33
C ASP A 9 20.93 -9.93 3.92
N MET A 10 19.62 -10.18 4.11
CA MET A 10 18.93 -11.40 3.65
C MET A 10 18.43 -11.31 2.19
N GLY A 11 18.71 -10.23 1.48
CA GLY A 11 18.31 -10.01 0.09
C GLY A 11 17.00 -9.25 -0.09
N GLY A 12 16.47 -8.60 0.95
CA GLY A 12 15.29 -7.75 0.84
C GLY A 12 15.61 -6.44 0.10
N GLU A 13 14.84 -6.14 -0.93
CA GLU A 13 15.03 -4.94 -1.78
C GLU A 13 14.05 -3.80 -1.42
N HIS A 14 13.07 -4.07 -0.58
CA HIS A 14 12.02 -3.11 -0.20
C HIS A 14 11.84 -3.10 1.31
N ILE A 15 11.81 -1.90 1.90
CA ILE A 15 11.55 -1.71 3.32
C ILE A 15 10.33 -0.82 3.48
N GLY A 16 9.26 -1.39 4.05
CA GLY A 16 8.01 -0.69 4.34
C GLY A 16 7.86 -0.37 5.82
N VAL A 17 7.41 0.84 6.13
CA VAL A 17 7.05 1.26 7.49
C VAL A 17 5.73 2.03 7.50
N SER A 18 4.87 1.72 8.46
CA SER A 18 3.71 2.54 8.76
C SER A 18 4.15 3.71 9.64
N TYR A 19 3.84 4.94 9.25
CA TYR A 19 4.26 6.14 9.98
C TYR A 19 3.29 7.30 9.85
N GLY A 20 3.45 8.28 10.72
CA GLY A 20 2.71 9.53 10.70
C GLY A 20 2.68 10.21 12.08
N LYS A 21 2.33 11.50 12.10
CA LYS A 21 2.22 12.31 13.32
C LYS A 21 1.08 11.85 14.21
N ILE A 22 -0.06 11.49 13.61
CA ILE A 22 -1.23 11.01 14.33
C ILE A 22 -1.22 9.49 14.31
N LYS A 23 -1.13 8.88 15.49
CA LYS A 23 -1.10 7.42 15.60
C LYS A 23 -2.49 6.83 15.37
N ARG A 24 -2.66 6.06 14.30
CA ARG A 24 -3.91 5.41 13.90
C ARG A 24 -3.88 3.89 14.00
N THR A 25 -2.68 3.29 13.88
CA THR A 25 -2.53 1.83 13.88
C THR A 25 -1.52 1.36 14.93
N PRO A 26 -1.69 0.14 15.47
CA PRO A 26 -0.66 -0.47 16.31
C PRO A 26 0.66 -0.60 15.53
N GLY A 27 1.78 -0.25 16.18
CA GLY A 27 3.11 -0.34 15.54
C GLY A 27 3.47 0.81 14.60
N GLN A 28 2.56 1.74 14.31
CA GLN A 28 2.87 2.95 13.54
C GLN A 28 3.98 3.75 14.23
N LEU A 29 4.96 4.16 13.44
CA LEU A 29 6.10 4.99 13.87
C LEU A 29 5.74 6.48 13.77
N ASP A 30 6.47 7.31 14.52
CA ASP A 30 6.51 8.74 14.23
C ASP A 30 7.39 9.04 13.01
N CYS A 31 7.31 10.28 12.51
CA CYS A 31 8.05 10.67 11.31
C CYS A 31 9.57 10.69 11.54
N GLU A 32 10.05 11.00 12.74
CA GLU A 32 11.47 11.01 13.07
C GLU A 32 12.05 9.59 12.93
N ARG A 33 11.39 8.61 13.52
CA ARG A 33 11.81 7.22 13.45
C ARG A 33 11.72 6.63 12.04
N ALA A 34 10.68 7.00 11.29
CA ALA A 34 10.56 6.61 9.88
C ALA A 34 11.71 7.17 9.04
N ARG A 35 12.05 8.45 9.22
CA ARG A 35 13.18 9.09 8.55
C ARG A 35 14.51 8.40 8.85
N GLU A 36 14.79 8.08 10.13
CA GLU A 36 16.00 7.34 10.50
C GLU A 36 16.12 5.99 9.79
N ILE A 37 14.99 5.27 9.63
CA ILE A 37 14.95 4.00 8.90
C ILE A 37 15.22 4.24 7.42
N PHE A 38 14.53 5.20 6.80
CA PHE A 38 14.68 5.52 5.38
C PHE A 38 16.11 5.93 5.03
N GLU A 39 16.74 6.79 5.84
CA GLU A 39 18.15 7.16 5.68
C GLU A 39 19.09 5.97 5.91
N GLY A 40 18.78 5.12 6.88
CA GLY A 40 19.59 3.97 7.25
C GLY A 40 19.60 2.80 6.26
N VAL A 41 18.63 2.77 5.32
CA VAL A 41 18.52 1.72 4.29
C VAL A 41 18.88 2.21 2.89
N GLN A 42 19.03 3.50 2.69
CA GLN A 42 19.41 4.09 1.42
C GLN A 42 20.91 3.87 1.13
N PRO A 43 21.33 3.58 -0.12
CA PRO A 43 20.53 3.33 -1.31
C PRO A 43 20.20 1.84 -1.55
N GLN A 44 20.34 0.97 -0.55
CA GLN A 44 20.27 -0.48 -0.71
C GLN A 44 18.85 -1.02 -0.90
N ALA A 45 17.83 -0.27 -0.46
CA ALA A 45 16.44 -0.70 -0.58
C ALA A 45 15.50 0.45 -0.97
N VAL A 46 14.42 0.11 -1.67
CA VAL A 46 13.30 1.00 -1.93
C VAL A 46 12.54 1.25 -0.61
N ARG A 47 12.31 2.51 -0.30
CA ARG A 47 11.63 2.95 0.93
C ARG A 47 10.14 3.11 0.66
N ILE A 48 9.32 2.36 1.39
CA ILE A 48 7.87 2.41 1.28
C ILE A 48 7.29 2.98 2.57
N GLY A 49 6.59 4.10 2.46
CA GLY A 49 5.87 4.70 3.58
C GLY A 49 4.39 4.35 3.50
N LEU A 50 3.87 3.60 4.47
CA LEU A 50 2.45 3.27 4.56
C LEU A 50 1.72 4.29 5.41
N THR A 51 0.60 4.79 4.90
CA THR A 51 -0.33 5.64 5.63
C THR A 51 -1.76 5.14 5.54
N VAL A 52 -2.51 5.33 6.62
CA VAL A 52 -3.96 5.16 6.68
C VAL A 52 -4.67 6.51 6.91
N ALA A 53 -3.95 7.63 6.78
CA ALA A 53 -4.54 8.95 6.83
C ALA A 53 -5.39 9.21 5.58
N GLU A 54 -6.47 9.96 5.75
CA GLU A 54 -7.46 10.30 4.72
C GLU A 54 -7.46 11.80 4.40
N ASP A 55 -6.48 12.54 4.89
CA ASP A 55 -6.30 13.97 4.68
C ASP A 55 -4.95 14.22 3.99
N ILE A 56 -5.00 14.80 2.77
CA ILE A 56 -3.78 15.03 1.97
C ILE A 56 -2.86 16.09 2.56
N ASP A 57 -3.36 16.99 3.39
CA ASP A 57 -2.51 17.99 4.06
C ASP A 57 -1.74 17.33 5.20
N GLU A 58 -2.38 16.45 5.99
CA GLU A 58 -1.69 15.62 6.98
C GLU A 58 -0.63 14.73 6.31
N ILE A 59 -0.99 14.05 5.21
CA ILE A 59 -0.05 13.21 4.45
C ILE A 59 1.11 14.06 3.94
N SER A 60 0.84 15.25 3.40
CA SER A 60 1.88 16.17 2.91
C SER A 60 2.83 16.62 4.02
N GLU A 61 2.33 16.84 5.23
CA GLU A 61 3.17 17.16 6.39
C GLU A 61 4.06 15.99 6.79
N ASN A 62 3.52 14.76 6.84
CA ASN A 62 4.29 13.56 7.12
C ASN A 62 5.39 13.33 6.07
N LEU A 63 5.09 13.52 4.78
CA LEU A 63 6.03 13.39 3.67
C LEU A 63 7.19 14.41 3.76
N ARG A 64 6.92 15.66 4.17
CA ARG A 64 7.97 16.67 4.35
C ARG A 64 8.95 16.30 5.47
N GLU A 65 8.51 15.55 6.46
CA GLU A 65 9.36 15.11 7.58
C GLU A 65 10.09 13.79 7.30
N ALA A 66 9.46 12.85 6.59
CA ALA A 66 10.04 11.56 6.25
C ALA A 66 9.58 11.14 4.85
N MET A 67 10.39 11.43 3.84
CA MET A 67 10.08 11.15 2.44
C MET A 67 10.47 9.72 2.05
N PRO A 68 9.52 8.85 1.69
CA PRO A 68 9.78 7.55 1.07
C PRO A 68 9.99 7.68 -0.44
N ASP A 69 10.38 6.60 -1.11
CA ASP A 69 10.37 6.49 -2.58
C ASP A 69 8.95 6.17 -3.09
N VAL A 70 8.18 5.41 -2.31
CA VAL A 70 6.81 5.01 -2.61
C VAL A 70 5.92 5.30 -1.41
N LEU A 71 4.82 6.00 -1.61
CA LEU A 71 3.76 6.16 -0.62
C LEU A 71 2.69 5.10 -0.86
N HIS A 72 2.46 4.26 0.13
CA HIS A 72 1.39 3.27 0.14
C HIS A 72 0.15 3.84 0.84
N LEU A 73 -0.88 4.15 0.06
CA LEU A 73 -2.19 4.57 0.55
C LEU A 73 -3.00 3.33 0.94
N SER A 74 -3.08 3.05 2.24
CA SER A 74 -3.69 1.83 2.81
C SER A 74 -4.89 2.13 3.72
N GLY A 75 -5.37 3.36 3.72
CA GLY A 75 -6.64 3.76 4.38
C GLY A 75 -7.88 3.29 3.63
N ASP A 76 -9.05 3.83 4.00
CA ASP A 76 -10.24 3.60 3.21
C ASP A 76 -10.04 4.20 1.82
N ILE A 77 -10.26 3.40 0.76
CA ILE A 77 -10.07 3.86 -0.62
C ILE A 77 -11.01 5.02 -0.98
N GLU A 78 -12.17 5.11 -0.33
CA GLU A 78 -13.11 6.21 -0.52
C GLU A 78 -12.74 7.47 0.31
N GLY A 79 -11.73 7.37 1.21
CA GLY A 79 -11.27 8.48 2.06
C GLY A 79 -10.42 9.52 1.33
N ILE A 80 -9.73 9.14 0.24
CA ILE A 80 -8.94 10.05 -0.59
C ILE A 80 -9.32 9.82 -2.05
N SER A 81 -9.91 10.81 -2.69
CA SER A 81 -10.34 10.71 -4.09
C SER A 81 -9.15 10.66 -5.07
N PRO A 82 -9.35 10.14 -6.31
CA PRO A 82 -8.30 10.20 -7.36
C PRO A 82 -7.81 11.62 -7.66
N ALA A 83 -8.67 12.64 -7.53
CA ALA A 83 -8.28 14.03 -7.72
C ALA A 83 -7.32 14.51 -6.61
N GLU A 84 -7.54 14.11 -5.37
CA GLU A 84 -6.65 14.40 -4.24
C GLU A 84 -5.32 13.65 -4.36
N VAL A 85 -5.32 12.40 -4.86
CA VAL A 85 -4.08 11.67 -5.18
C VAL A 85 -3.30 12.39 -6.28
N ALA A 86 -3.96 12.88 -7.33
CA ALA A 86 -3.32 13.66 -8.39
C ALA A 86 -2.72 14.98 -7.84
N GLU A 87 -3.41 15.65 -6.91
CA GLU A 87 -2.89 16.83 -6.23
C GLU A 87 -1.66 16.47 -5.39
N LEU A 88 -1.68 15.36 -4.65
CA LEU A 88 -0.54 14.88 -3.88
C LEU A 88 0.70 14.62 -4.77
N LYS A 89 0.50 13.96 -5.92
CA LYS A 89 1.58 13.78 -6.93
C LYS A 89 2.09 15.13 -7.47
N SER A 90 1.24 16.10 -7.66
CA SER A 90 1.66 17.46 -8.05
C SER A 90 2.51 18.16 -6.99
N ARG A 91 2.17 17.96 -5.69
CA ARG A 91 2.96 18.49 -4.56
C ARG A 91 4.33 17.81 -4.42
N PHE A 92 4.42 16.52 -4.80
CA PHE A 92 5.61 15.67 -4.67
C PHE A 92 5.88 14.88 -5.96
N PRO A 93 6.43 15.52 -7.02
CA PRO A 93 6.54 14.92 -8.36
C PRO A 93 7.41 13.65 -8.44
N GLU A 94 8.38 13.49 -7.54
CA GLU A 94 9.26 12.31 -7.51
C GLU A 94 8.65 11.13 -6.73
N LEU A 95 7.56 11.36 -5.99
CA LEU A 95 6.92 10.34 -5.17
C LEU A 95 6.10 9.39 -6.06
N LYS A 96 6.32 8.09 -5.89
CA LYS A 96 5.46 7.07 -6.48
C LYS A 96 4.30 6.74 -5.55
N ILE A 97 3.14 6.49 -6.12
CA ILE A 97 1.93 6.11 -5.38
C ILE A 97 1.66 4.62 -5.57
N MET A 98 1.54 3.91 -4.45
CA MET A 98 1.00 2.56 -4.36
C MET A 98 -0.40 2.65 -3.75
N GLN A 99 -1.44 2.41 -4.56
CA GLN A 99 -2.82 2.43 -4.09
C GLN A 99 -3.25 1.04 -3.67
N ALA A 100 -3.72 0.89 -2.43
CA ALA A 100 -4.37 -0.35 -2.00
C ALA A 100 -5.73 -0.51 -2.69
N ILE A 101 -5.96 -1.66 -3.32
CA ILE A 101 -7.23 -2.07 -3.91
C ILE A 101 -7.86 -3.12 -2.98
N PRO A 102 -8.92 -2.78 -2.23
CA PRO A 102 -9.53 -3.69 -1.28
C PRO A 102 -10.39 -4.74 -1.98
N VAL A 103 -10.09 -6.01 -1.77
CA VAL A 103 -10.90 -7.14 -2.21
C VAL A 103 -11.59 -7.78 -1.02
N LEU A 104 -12.92 -7.79 -1.00
CA LEU A 104 -13.69 -8.38 0.09
C LEU A 104 -13.60 -9.91 0.06
N ALA A 105 -13.17 -10.50 1.18
CA ALA A 105 -13.08 -11.95 1.31
C ALA A 105 -14.46 -12.60 1.20
N GLY A 106 -14.58 -13.63 0.35
CA GLY A 106 -15.81 -14.41 0.19
C GLY A 106 -16.95 -13.70 -0.55
N VAL A 107 -16.69 -12.52 -1.15
CA VAL A 107 -17.68 -11.78 -1.96
C VAL A 107 -17.33 -11.93 -3.44
N PRO A 108 -18.28 -12.27 -4.33
CA PRO A 108 -18.06 -12.34 -5.78
C PRO A 108 -17.63 -11.00 -6.37
N LEU A 109 -16.85 -11.02 -7.46
CA LEU A 109 -16.32 -9.81 -8.12
C LEU A 109 -17.43 -8.84 -8.56
N ASP A 110 -18.53 -9.34 -9.10
CA ASP A 110 -19.66 -8.56 -9.59
C ASP A 110 -20.50 -7.91 -8.47
N GLU A 111 -20.29 -8.31 -7.22
CA GLU A 111 -20.89 -7.72 -6.03
C GLU A 111 -19.95 -6.70 -5.34
N GLN A 112 -18.76 -6.44 -5.91
CA GLN A 112 -17.75 -5.53 -5.38
C GLN A 112 -17.51 -4.34 -6.31
N LYS A 113 -17.02 -3.23 -5.75
CA LYS A 113 -16.62 -2.04 -6.52
C LYS A 113 -15.18 -2.12 -7.08
N VAL A 114 -14.50 -3.25 -6.95
CA VAL A 114 -13.07 -3.42 -7.23
C VAL A 114 -12.69 -2.89 -8.61
N MET A 115 -13.41 -3.29 -9.66
CA MET A 115 -13.13 -2.86 -11.04
C MET A 115 -13.35 -1.35 -11.25
N GLN A 116 -14.26 -0.75 -10.50
CA GLN A 116 -14.45 0.70 -10.52
C GLN A 116 -13.25 1.40 -9.86
N TYR A 117 -12.77 0.92 -8.71
CA TYR A 117 -11.58 1.46 -8.07
C TYR A 117 -10.34 1.36 -8.97
N VAL A 118 -10.12 0.22 -9.60
CA VAL A 118 -9.02 0.04 -10.56
C VAL A 118 -9.07 1.13 -11.64
N LYS A 119 -10.21 1.30 -12.30
CA LYS A 119 -10.39 2.29 -13.35
C LYS A 119 -10.18 3.73 -12.86
N ASP A 120 -10.70 4.06 -11.67
CA ASP A 120 -10.68 5.44 -11.16
C ASP A 120 -9.27 5.84 -10.69
N TYR A 121 -8.50 4.89 -10.10
CA TYR A 121 -7.18 5.16 -9.55
C TYR A 121 -6.02 4.85 -10.52
N GLU A 122 -6.25 4.15 -11.63
CA GLU A 122 -5.23 3.85 -12.64
C GLU A 122 -4.46 5.09 -13.11
N PRO A 123 -5.10 6.26 -13.43
CA PRO A 123 -4.38 7.42 -13.94
C PRO A 123 -3.46 8.09 -12.92
N VAL A 124 -3.62 7.79 -11.63
CA VAL A 124 -2.93 8.47 -10.53
C VAL A 124 -2.03 7.55 -9.71
N SER A 125 -1.99 6.26 -10.03
CA SER A 125 -1.21 5.24 -9.31
C SER A 125 -0.02 4.77 -10.13
N ASP A 126 1.09 4.48 -9.46
CA ASP A 126 2.28 3.86 -10.04
C ASP A 126 2.33 2.35 -9.77
N PHE A 127 1.61 1.90 -8.73
CA PHE A 127 1.41 0.50 -8.36
C PHE A 127 0.02 0.31 -7.76
N PHE A 128 -0.54 -0.88 -7.93
CA PHE A 128 -1.67 -1.37 -7.13
C PHE A 128 -1.19 -2.44 -6.15
N LEU A 129 -1.66 -2.35 -4.90
CA LEU A 129 -1.53 -3.44 -3.94
C LEU A 129 -2.92 -4.03 -3.73
N ILE A 130 -3.14 -5.24 -4.25
CA ILE A 130 -4.41 -5.97 -4.13
C ILE A 130 -4.40 -6.65 -2.77
N ASP A 131 -5.22 -6.18 -1.83
CA ASP A 131 -5.21 -6.69 -0.45
C ASP A 131 -6.60 -7.14 0.00
N THR A 132 -6.61 -8.15 0.86
CA THR A 132 -7.85 -8.73 1.37
C THR A 132 -8.44 -7.87 2.48
N LYS A 133 -9.68 -7.42 2.28
CA LYS A 133 -10.49 -6.74 3.32
C LYS A 133 -11.50 -7.71 3.91
N ALA A 134 -11.56 -7.81 5.24
CA ALA A 134 -12.61 -8.56 5.91
C ALA A 134 -13.95 -7.83 5.77
N PRO A 135 -15.06 -8.50 5.43
CA PRO A 135 -16.35 -7.84 5.22
C PRO A 135 -16.89 -7.10 6.45
N ALA A 136 -16.51 -7.54 7.65
CA ALA A 136 -16.95 -6.96 8.93
C ALA A 136 -15.90 -6.08 9.62
N ALA A 137 -14.69 -5.95 9.08
CA ALA A 137 -13.61 -5.14 9.65
C ALA A 137 -13.46 -3.83 8.86
N GLY A 138 -13.28 -2.71 9.58
CA GLY A 138 -12.98 -1.42 8.97
C GLY A 138 -11.62 -1.36 8.30
N ASP A 139 -10.68 -2.23 8.73
CA ASP A 139 -9.29 -2.17 8.31
C ASP A 139 -9.01 -3.05 7.07
N ILE A 140 -8.14 -2.56 6.19
CA ILE A 140 -7.58 -3.28 5.05
C ILE A 140 -6.30 -3.97 5.51
N GLY A 141 -6.11 -5.24 5.15
CA GLY A 141 -4.91 -6.01 5.46
C GLY A 141 -4.86 -6.59 6.87
N ALA A 142 -3.80 -7.35 7.17
CA ALA A 142 -3.54 -8.02 8.45
C ALA A 142 -4.69 -8.92 8.98
N THR A 143 -5.63 -9.31 8.11
CA THR A 143 -6.79 -10.13 8.48
C THR A 143 -6.48 -11.63 8.54
N GLY A 144 -5.37 -12.05 7.90
CA GLY A 144 -5.04 -13.46 7.68
C GLY A 144 -5.99 -14.19 6.72
N LEU A 145 -6.96 -13.47 6.14
CA LEU A 145 -7.89 -14.01 5.15
C LEU A 145 -7.30 -13.93 3.74
N THR A 146 -7.73 -14.84 2.89
CA THR A 146 -7.48 -14.81 1.45
C THR A 146 -8.78 -14.47 0.71
N HIS A 147 -8.65 -13.91 -0.48
CA HIS A 147 -9.75 -13.74 -1.43
C HIS A 147 -9.58 -14.67 -2.65
N ASP A 148 -10.57 -14.71 -3.52
CA ASP A 148 -10.53 -15.52 -4.73
C ASP A 148 -9.47 -14.99 -5.71
N ARG A 149 -8.48 -15.82 -6.08
CA ARG A 149 -7.41 -15.50 -7.03
C ARG A 149 -7.90 -15.17 -8.44
N ALA A 150 -9.11 -15.56 -8.80
CA ALA A 150 -9.73 -15.13 -10.04
C ALA A 150 -9.95 -13.60 -10.08
N ILE A 151 -10.13 -12.98 -8.91
CA ILE A 151 -10.27 -11.52 -8.79
C ILE A 151 -8.92 -10.83 -9.05
N ASP A 152 -7.81 -11.36 -8.50
CA ASP A 152 -6.46 -10.85 -8.79
C ASP A 152 -6.20 -10.83 -10.29
N ARG A 153 -6.50 -11.95 -10.96
CA ARG A 153 -6.32 -12.08 -12.41
C ARG A 153 -7.17 -11.08 -13.18
N ALA A 154 -8.44 -10.91 -12.81
CA ALA A 154 -9.33 -9.96 -13.45
C ALA A 154 -8.83 -8.51 -13.30
N ILE A 155 -8.27 -8.15 -12.14
CA ILE A 155 -7.66 -6.84 -11.90
C ILE A 155 -6.43 -6.67 -12.80
N ILE A 156 -5.51 -7.64 -12.79
CA ILE A 156 -4.25 -7.59 -13.55
C ILE A 156 -4.52 -7.49 -15.06
N GLU A 157 -5.55 -8.19 -15.57
CA GLU A 157 -5.93 -8.13 -17.00
C GLU A 157 -6.61 -6.80 -17.38
N ALA A 158 -7.10 -6.04 -16.41
CA ALA A 158 -7.87 -4.81 -16.66
C ALA A 158 -7.03 -3.53 -16.57
N THR A 159 -5.76 -3.58 -16.20
CA THR A 159 -4.89 -2.40 -16.02
C THR A 159 -3.47 -2.66 -16.51
N ASP A 160 -2.80 -1.58 -16.93
CA ASP A 160 -1.35 -1.59 -17.22
C ASP A 160 -0.52 -1.23 -15.98
N VAL A 161 -1.14 -0.85 -14.85
CA VAL A 161 -0.44 -0.55 -13.61
C VAL A 161 0.11 -1.83 -12.98
N PRO A 162 1.40 -1.89 -12.63
CA PRO A 162 1.98 -3.05 -11.94
C PRO A 162 1.23 -3.38 -10.65
N CYS A 163 0.83 -4.65 -10.49
CA CYS A 163 0.08 -5.14 -9.36
C CYS A 163 0.95 -5.97 -8.41
N ILE A 164 0.77 -5.75 -7.11
CA ILE A 164 1.34 -6.54 -6.03
C ILE A 164 0.18 -7.25 -5.33
N ILE A 165 0.25 -8.58 -5.23
CA ILE A 165 -0.78 -9.37 -4.55
C ILE A 165 -0.43 -9.49 -3.07
N ALA A 166 -1.40 -9.20 -2.21
CA ALA A 166 -1.31 -9.33 -0.76
C ALA A 166 -2.54 -10.07 -0.19
N GLY A 167 -2.62 -10.15 1.13
CA GLY A 167 -3.74 -10.78 1.85
C GLY A 167 -3.58 -12.29 2.03
N GLY A 168 -3.27 -12.68 3.28
CA GLY A 168 -3.21 -14.07 3.73
C GLY A 168 -2.20 -14.97 3.02
N LEU A 169 -1.17 -14.39 2.39
CA LEU A 169 -0.11 -15.16 1.73
C LEU A 169 0.87 -15.75 2.75
N ASP A 170 1.20 -17.02 2.55
CA ASP A 170 2.20 -17.75 3.31
C ASP A 170 2.97 -18.74 2.42
N ALA A 171 3.92 -19.50 3.00
CA ALA A 171 4.74 -20.45 2.25
C ALA A 171 3.92 -21.61 1.61
N SER A 172 2.70 -21.86 2.07
CA SER A 172 1.85 -22.94 1.53
C SER A 172 1.02 -22.51 0.32
N ASN A 173 0.75 -21.20 0.14
CA ASN A 173 -0.15 -20.69 -0.89
C ASN A 173 0.48 -19.65 -1.83
N VAL A 174 1.65 -19.08 -1.50
CA VAL A 174 2.27 -18.02 -2.30
C VAL A 174 2.60 -18.47 -3.73
N ALA A 175 2.93 -19.73 -3.95
CA ALA A 175 3.20 -20.24 -5.29
C ALA A 175 1.97 -20.16 -6.21
N GLU A 176 0.77 -20.34 -5.67
CA GLU A 176 -0.48 -20.22 -6.43
C GLU A 176 -0.81 -18.77 -6.79
N ALA A 177 -0.29 -17.79 -6.03
CA ALA A 177 -0.48 -16.37 -6.30
C ALA A 177 0.45 -15.86 -7.42
N ILE A 178 1.51 -16.57 -7.77
CA ILE A 178 2.48 -16.17 -8.80
C ILE A 178 2.08 -16.68 -10.20
N TYR A 179 1.25 -17.68 -10.28
CA TYR A 179 0.75 -18.32 -11.51
C TYR A 179 -0.76 -18.11 -11.66
#